data_2f1aaf7401fe3e511e8fd4f5fc398fef
#
_entry.id   2f1aaf7401fe3e511e8fd4f5fc398fef
#
_cell.length_a   1.000
_cell.length_b   1.000
_cell.length_c   1.000
_cell.angle_alpha   90.00
_cell.angle_beta   90.00
_cell.angle_gamma   90.00
#
_symmetry.space_group_name_H-M   'P 1'
#
loop_
_entity.id
_entity.type
_entity.pdbx_description
1 polymer ?
#
loop_
_entity_poly.entity_id
_entity_poly.type
_entity_poly.pdbx_seq_one_letter_code
_entity_poly.pdbx_strand_id
1 'polypeptide(L)'
;MANKNENLLYFLDGKPYINMTNACSNACVFCVRDQKEDVQGAKLWLDQDLTTAKDVIEQIEAKKDIISKQDEIVFCGYGEPLIKINEVVEISKYLKENFPNLKIRINTNGHANAIHKRNVAPELAPYVDLISVSLNGENEEVYNKVSNPKIENAYEEVKRFIRSCVEEKIKTVASIVSDVPNYPVDANRCETIAKSLGAKFRNREFIPNGY
;
A
#
# COMPACT_ATOMS: atom_id res chain seq x y z
N MET A 1 4.45 1.35 30.69
CA MET A 1 3.52 2.08 29.81
C MET A 1 3.93 1.69 28.40
N ALA A 2 3.06 1.07 27.62
CA ALA A 2 3.38 0.74 26.23
C ALA A 2 3.58 2.06 25.49
N ASN A 3 4.73 2.21 24.82
CA ASN A 3 4.97 3.31 23.90
C ASN A 3 3.95 3.18 22.77
N LYS A 4 2.92 4.00 22.77
CA LYS A 4 1.96 4.04 21.67
C LYS A 4 2.66 4.72 20.50
N ASN A 5 2.79 4.01 19.39
CA ASN A 5 3.25 4.61 18.13
C ASN A 5 2.38 5.82 17.79
N GLU A 6 2.98 7.01 17.71
CA GLU A 6 2.24 8.26 17.56
C GLU A 6 1.67 8.47 16.15
N ASN A 7 2.25 7.84 15.14
CA ASN A 7 1.95 8.08 13.72
C ASN A 7 1.37 6.85 13.00
N LEU A 8 0.44 6.14 13.64
CA LEU A 8 -0.35 5.09 12.96
C LEU A 8 -1.37 5.73 12.03
N LEU A 9 -1.96 6.86 12.44
CA LEU A 9 -2.76 7.73 11.59
C LEU A 9 -2.02 9.06 11.39
N TYR A 10 -1.64 9.36 10.16
CA TYR A 10 -0.93 10.59 9.80
C TYR A 10 -1.59 11.29 8.62
N PHE A 11 -1.18 12.51 8.32
CA PHE A 11 -1.76 13.30 7.23
C PHE A 11 -0.68 13.81 6.30
N LEU A 12 -0.93 13.70 4.99
CA LEU A 12 -0.12 14.32 3.93
C LEU A 12 -1.06 15.18 3.09
N ASP A 13 -0.74 16.46 2.94
CA ASP A 13 -1.57 17.43 2.22
C ASP A 13 -3.05 17.39 2.68
N GLY A 14 -3.26 17.20 3.99
CA GLY A 14 -4.58 17.12 4.60
C GLY A 14 -5.33 15.81 4.42
N LYS A 15 -4.78 14.82 3.68
CA LYS A 15 -5.38 13.50 3.48
C LYS A 15 -4.90 12.51 4.54
N PRO A 16 -5.79 11.66 5.07
CA PRO A 16 -5.42 10.67 6.09
C PRO A 16 -4.77 9.42 5.50
N TYR A 17 -3.73 8.96 6.18
CA TYR A 17 -2.99 7.74 5.87
C TYR A 17 -2.84 6.89 7.12
N ILE A 18 -2.85 5.56 6.94
CA ILE A 18 -2.66 4.57 8.00
C ILE A 18 -1.35 3.83 7.75
N ASN A 19 -0.45 3.89 8.74
CA ASN A 19 0.84 3.19 8.76
C ASN A 19 0.73 1.95 9.66
N MET A 20 0.84 0.76 9.07
CA MET A 20 0.56 -0.50 9.77
C MET A 20 1.79 -1.20 10.32
N THR A 21 2.96 -1.02 9.69
CA THR A 21 4.15 -1.82 9.99
C THR A 21 5.40 -1.23 9.35
N ASN A 22 6.56 -1.55 9.90
CA ASN A 22 7.87 -1.29 9.27
C ASN A 22 8.29 -2.44 8.33
N ALA A 23 7.67 -3.62 8.46
CA ALA A 23 8.02 -4.79 7.68
C ALA A 23 7.60 -4.63 6.21
N CYS A 24 8.48 -5.02 5.29
CA CYS A 24 8.20 -5.05 3.86
C CYS A 24 8.93 -6.22 3.20
N SER A 25 8.26 -6.88 2.26
CA SER A 25 8.84 -7.95 1.46
C SER A 25 9.66 -7.45 0.26
N ASN A 26 9.71 -6.11 0.05
CA ASN A 26 10.57 -5.45 -0.93
C ASN A 26 11.62 -4.57 -0.25
N ALA A 27 12.70 -4.26 -1.00
CA ALA A 27 13.69 -3.23 -0.70
C ALA A 27 13.91 -2.37 -1.94
N CYS A 28 12.85 -1.64 -2.38
CA CYS A 28 12.85 -0.89 -3.63
C CYS A 28 13.93 0.20 -3.64
N VAL A 29 14.62 0.33 -4.77
CA VAL A 29 15.73 1.30 -4.95
C VAL A 29 15.29 2.78 -4.80
N PHE A 30 14.01 3.05 -4.93
CA PHE A 30 13.40 4.38 -4.78
C PHE A 30 12.59 4.54 -3.49
N CYS A 31 12.76 3.64 -2.50
CA CYS A 31 11.91 3.66 -1.31
C CYS A 31 12.19 4.92 -0.47
N VAL A 32 11.12 5.69 -0.20
CA VAL A 32 11.23 6.93 0.56
C VAL A 32 11.76 6.72 1.99
N ARG A 33 11.49 5.56 2.59
CA ARG A 33 11.95 5.21 3.95
C ARG A 33 13.47 5.17 4.10
N ASP A 34 14.18 4.89 2.98
CA ASP A 34 15.66 4.83 2.97
C ASP A 34 16.27 6.21 2.67
N GLN A 35 15.44 7.20 2.33
CA GLN A 35 15.83 8.56 1.95
C GLN A 35 15.44 9.61 2.99
N LYS A 36 14.43 9.33 3.84
CA LYS A 36 13.87 10.29 4.77
C LYS A 36 13.52 9.67 6.12
N GLU A 37 13.81 10.40 7.19
CA GLU A 37 13.36 10.03 8.55
C GLU A 37 11.87 10.33 8.77
N ASP A 38 11.33 11.32 8.07
CA ASP A 38 9.93 11.72 8.11
C ASP A 38 9.39 12.09 6.72
N VAL A 39 8.08 12.11 6.58
CA VAL A 39 7.38 12.61 5.40
C VAL A 39 6.44 13.73 5.83
N GLN A 40 6.73 14.98 5.41
CA GLN A 40 5.97 16.18 5.81
C GLN A 40 5.82 16.31 7.35
N GLY A 41 6.88 15.97 8.08
CA GLY A 41 6.91 16.02 9.55
C GLY A 41 6.29 14.81 10.26
N ALA A 42 5.72 13.84 9.52
CA ALA A 42 5.24 12.59 10.09
C ALA A 42 6.40 11.57 10.15
N LYS A 43 6.82 11.20 11.35
CA LYS A 43 7.79 10.12 11.58
C LYS A 43 7.09 8.78 11.37
N LEU A 44 7.42 8.08 10.28
CA LEU A 44 6.72 6.85 9.89
C LEU A 44 7.43 5.57 10.35
N TRP A 45 8.65 5.67 10.88
CA TRP A 45 9.26 4.54 11.58
C TRP A 45 8.50 4.30 12.89
N LEU A 46 7.98 3.10 13.05
CA LEU A 46 7.30 2.66 14.28
C LEU A 46 8.35 2.14 15.26
N ASP A 47 8.31 2.59 16.50
CA ASP A 47 9.25 2.18 17.55
C ASP A 47 9.12 0.68 17.86
N GLN A 48 7.89 0.17 17.83
CA GLN A 48 7.58 -1.24 17.96
C GLN A 48 6.62 -1.67 16.85
N ASP A 49 6.96 -2.71 16.11
CA ASP A 49 6.11 -3.25 15.04
C ASP A 49 5.00 -4.18 15.59
N LEU A 50 4.39 -3.77 16.70
CA LEU A 50 3.30 -4.46 17.41
C LEU A 50 1.94 -3.76 17.22
N THR A 51 1.77 -3.04 16.11
CA THR A 51 0.52 -2.33 15.80
C THR A 51 -0.67 -3.29 15.75
N THR A 52 -1.70 -2.99 16.51
CA THR A 52 -2.99 -3.68 16.48
C THR A 52 -4.05 -2.84 15.77
N ALA A 53 -5.14 -3.46 15.32
CA ALA A 53 -6.29 -2.72 14.78
C ALA A 53 -6.86 -1.72 15.79
N LYS A 54 -6.90 -2.09 17.07
CA LYS A 54 -7.37 -1.24 18.16
C LYS A 54 -6.57 0.05 18.28
N ASP A 55 -5.22 -0.02 18.21
CA ASP A 55 -4.37 1.17 18.32
C ASP A 55 -4.67 2.18 17.20
N VAL A 56 -4.90 1.69 15.97
CA VAL A 56 -5.25 2.53 14.82
C VAL A 56 -6.66 3.12 14.99
N ILE A 57 -7.64 2.30 15.40
CA ILE A 57 -9.02 2.74 15.61
C ILE A 57 -9.08 3.81 16.71
N GLU A 58 -8.33 3.68 17.80
CA GLU A 58 -8.23 4.72 18.83
C GLU A 58 -7.74 6.07 18.26
N GLN A 59 -6.75 6.05 17.34
CA GLN A 59 -6.27 7.28 16.70
C GLN A 59 -7.28 7.85 15.70
N ILE A 60 -8.04 7.00 15.00
CA ILE A 60 -9.13 7.43 14.11
C ILE A 60 -10.23 8.10 14.91
N GLU A 61 -10.67 7.49 16.02
CA GLU A 61 -11.70 8.06 16.92
C GLU A 61 -11.26 9.41 17.51
N ALA A 62 -10.01 9.54 17.94
CA ALA A 62 -9.47 10.78 18.44
C ALA A 62 -9.48 11.92 17.40
N LYS A 63 -9.58 11.60 16.11
CA LYS A 63 -9.62 12.56 14.99
C LYS A 63 -10.90 12.44 14.16
N LYS A 64 -11.96 11.89 14.74
CA LYS A 64 -13.25 11.60 14.09
C LYS A 64 -13.82 12.76 13.29
N ASP A 65 -13.79 13.99 13.86
CA ASP A 65 -14.32 15.19 13.22
C ASP A 65 -13.53 15.59 11.96
N ILE A 66 -12.27 15.22 11.87
CA ILE A 66 -11.42 15.44 10.69
C ILE A 66 -11.68 14.34 9.67
N ILE A 67 -11.71 13.08 10.11
CA ILE A 67 -11.90 11.92 9.24
C ILE A 67 -13.28 11.94 8.58
N SER A 68 -14.33 12.37 9.29
CA SER A 68 -15.71 12.45 8.75
C SER A 68 -15.86 13.41 7.57
N LYS A 69 -14.90 14.33 7.38
CA LYS A 69 -14.86 15.30 6.27
C LYS A 69 -13.99 14.86 5.10
N GLN A 70 -13.40 13.69 5.18
CA GLN A 70 -12.51 13.17 4.14
C GLN A 70 -13.26 12.33 3.12
N ASP A 71 -12.80 12.35 1.87
CA ASP A 71 -13.32 11.51 0.79
C ASP A 71 -12.64 10.14 0.75
N GLU A 72 -11.39 10.05 1.24
CA GLU A 72 -10.56 8.85 1.14
C GLU A 72 -9.61 8.74 2.34
N ILE A 73 -9.38 7.50 2.79
CA ILE A 73 -8.29 7.12 3.71
C ILE A 73 -7.42 6.06 3.06
N VAL A 74 -6.10 6.11 3.28
CA VAL A 74 -5.13 5.29 2.56
C VAL A 74 -4.29 4.45 3.50
N PHE A 75 -4.31 3.13 3.36
CA PHE A 75 -3.30 2.29 3.98
C PHE A 75 -1.99 2.42 3.20
N CYS A 76 -1.02 3.07 3.79
CA CYS A 76 0.32 3.31 3.24
C CYS A 76 1.25 3.76 4.36
N GLY A 77 2.48 3.32 4.34
CA GLY A 77 3.51 3.70 5.31
C GLY A 77 4.89 3.27 4.83
N TYR A 78 5.85 3.13 5.73
CA TYR A 78 7.20 2.66 5.38
C TYR A 78 7.27 1.15 5.14
N GLY A 79 6.29 0.38 5.62
CA GLY A 79 6.16 -1.04 5.36
C GLY A 79 5.04 -1.39 4.39
N GLU A 80 4.81 -2.70 4.23
CA GLU A 80 3.73 -3.27 3.42
C GLU A 80 2.50 -3.50 4.29
N PRO A 81 1.39 -2.76 4.09
CA PRO A 81 0.23 -2.85 4.99
C PRO A 81 -0.41 -4.25 5.01
N LEU A 82 -0.42 -4.97 3.88
CA LEU A 82 -1.06 -6.27 3.79
C LEU A 82 -0.26 -7.42 4.45
N ILE A 83 0.90 -7.16 5.05
CA ILE A 83 1.51 -8.08 6.02
C ILE A 83 0.59 -8.24 7.24
N LYS A 84 -0.13 -7.19 7.60
CA LYS A 84 -1.11 -7.13 8.69
C LYS A 84 -2.55 -7.28 8.16
N ILE A 85 -2.82 -8.31 7.35
CA ILE A 85 -4.11 -8.46 6.65
C ILE A 85 -5.31 -8.47 7.61
N ASN A 86 -5.20 -9.16 8.74
CA ASN A 86 -6.30 -9.28 9.70
C ASN A 86 -6.66 -7.90 10.29
N GLU A 87 -5.64 -7.14 10.68
CA GLU A 87 -5.80 -5.79 11.21
C GLU A 87 -6.33 -4.83 10.16
N VAL A 88 -5.84 -4.94 8.91
CA VAL A 88 -6.33 -4.11 7.78
C VAL A 88 -7.81 -4.38 7.52
N VAL A 89 -8.25 -5.64 7.53
CA VAL A 89 -9.66 -6.02 7.36
C VAL A 89 -10.51 -5.51 8.51
N GLU A 90 -10.06 -5.66 9.76
CA GLU A 90 -10.77 -5.19 10.96
C GLU A 90 -10.93 -3.67 10.94
N ILE A 91 -9.87 -2.91 10.65
CA ILE A 91 -9.92 -1.45 10.53
C ILE A 91 -10.84 -1.04 9.38
N SER A 92 -10.74 -1.71 8.23
CA SER A 92 -11.57 -1.39 7.06
C SER A 92 -13.06 -1.62 7.33
N LYS A 93 -13.40 -2.70 8.03
CA LYS A 93 -14.77 -2.97 8.48
C LYS A 93 -15.25 -1.86 9.41
N TYR A 94 -14.47 -1.50 10.44
CA TYR A 94 -14.78 -0.41 11.36
C TYR A 94 -15.03 0.91 10.60
N LEU A 95 -14.17 1.25 9.64
CA LEU A 95 -14.29 2.46 8.83
C LEU A 95 -15.60 2.45 8.01
N LYS A 96 -15.98 1.33 7.40
CA LYS A 96 -17.24 1.22 6.64
C LYS A 96 -18.49 1.35 7.52
N GLU A 97 -18.43 0.82 8.75
CA GLU A 97 -19.53 0.92 9.70
C GLU A 97 -19.72 2.34 10.26
N ASN A 98 -18.63 3.07 10.51
CA ASN A 98 -18.66 4.37 11.19
C ASN A 98 -18.52 5.57 10.24
N PHE A 99 -17.95 5.38 9.04
CA PHE A 99 -17.73 6.39 8.02
C PHE A 99 -18.15 5.87 6.62
N PRO A 100 -19.44 5.60 6.37
CA PRO A 100 -19.90 4.86 5.18
C PRO A 100 -19.57 5.53 3.84
N ASN A 101 -19.37 6.85 3.83
CA ASN A 101 -19.02 7.60 2.62
C ASN A 101 -17.51 7.66 2.36
N LEU A 102 -16.68 7.27 3.34
CA LEU A 102 -15.23 7.32 3.23
C LEU A 102 -14.74 6.16 2.34
N LYS A 103 -13.99 6.49 1.30
CA LYS A 103 -13.35 5.49 0.44
C LYS A 103 -12.08 4.97 1.09
N ILE A 104 -11.87 3.67 1.01
CA ILE A 104 -10.68 3.00 1.53
C ILE A 104 -9.80 2.59 0.36
N ARG A 105 -8.56 3.10 0.35
CA ARG A 105 -7.53 2.70 -0.59
C ARG A 105 -6.38 1.99 0.12
N ILE A 106 -5.81 0.99 -0.55
CA ILE A 106 -4.58 0.33 -0.11
C ILE A 106 -3.51 0.51 -1.18
N ASN A 107 -2.34 1.03 -0.77
CA ASN A 107 -1.14 0.98 -1.59
C ASN A 107 -0.32 -0.24 -1.13
N THR A 108 -0.02 -1.16 -2.05
CA THR A 108 0.62 -2.44 -1.73
C THR A 108 1.68 -2.83 -2.76
N ASN A 109 2.62 -3.64 -2.34
CA ASN A 109 3.59 -4.26 -3.23
C ASN A 109 3.04 -5.51 -3.96
N GLY A 110 1.83 -5.99 -3.58
CA GLY A 110 1.14 -7.09 -4.26
C GLY A 110 1.56 -8.49 -3.82
N HIS A 111 2.32 -8.65 -2.74
CA HIS A 111 2.80 -9.95 -2.28
C HIS A 111 1.89 -10.65 -1.26
N ALA A 112 0.74 -10.08 -0.95
CA ALA A 112 -0.12 -10.55 0.14
C ALA A 112 -0.52 -12.02 -0.01
N ASN A 113 -0.89 -12.48 -1.21
CA ASN A 113 -1.26 -13.89 -1.44
C ASN A 113 -0.11 -14.85 -1.13
N ALA A 114 1.12 -14.50 -1.52
CA ALA A 114 2.31 -15.30 -1.26
C ALA A 114 2.67 -15.31 0.23
N ILE A 115 2.62 -14.16 0.90
CA ILE A 115 2.92 -14.01 2.32
C ILE A 115 1.95 -14.85 3.17
N HIS A 116 0.66 -14.78 2.88
CA HIS A 116 -0.39 -15.47 3.64
C HIS A 116 -0.71 -16.87 3.10
N LYS A 117 -0.08 -17.30 1.99
CA LYS A 117 -0.29 -18.61 1.33
C LYS A 117 -1.76 -18.89 1.00
N ARG A 118 -2.52 -17.84 0.70
CA ARG A 118 -3.93 -17.90 0.30
C ARG A 118 -4.33 -16.67 -0.53
N ASN A 119 -5.44 -16.76 -1.25
CA ASN A 119 -6.03 -15.57 -1.88
C ASN A 119 -6.71 -14.71 -0.81
N VAL A 120 -6.16 -13.50 -0.57
CA VAL A 120 -6.70 -12.54 0.41
C VAL A 120 -7.68 -11.53 -0.21
N ALA A 121 -7.81 -11.49 -1.54
CA ALA A 121 -8.69 -10.52 -2.21
C ALA A 121 -10.17 -10.64 -1.77
N PRO A 122 -10.74 -11.85 -1.55
CA PRO A 122 -12.11 -11.99 -1.03
C PRO A 122 -12.32 -11.38 0.36
N GLU A 123 -11.27 -11.33 1.20
CA GLU A 123 -11.34 -10.73 2.54
C GLU A 123 -11.36 -9.19 2.47
N LEU A 124 -10.74 -8.62 1.45
CA LEU A 124 -10.66 -7.17 1.21
C LEU A 124 -11.88 -6.63 0.46
N ALA A 125 -12.45 -7.42 -0.45
CA ALA A 125 -13.51 -6.99 -1.37
C ALA A 125 -14.75 -6.35 -0.71
N PRO A 126 -15.21 -6.79 0.48
CA PRO A 126 -16.37 -6.18 1.13
C PRO A 126 -16.14 -4.74 1.61
N TYR A 127 -14.88 -4.34 1.81
CA TYR A 127 -14.54 -3.11 2.54
C TYR A 127 -13.67 -2.13 1.74
N VAL A 128 -12.84 -2.63 0.80
CA VAL A 128 -11.83 -1.82 0.10
C VAL A 128 -12.34 -1.34 -1.24
N ASP A 129 -12.30 -0.03 -1.47
CA ASP A 129 -12.79 0.59 -2.71
C ASP A 129 -11.75 0.59 -3.83
N LEU A 130 -10.45 0.68 -3.47
CA LEU A 130 -9.37 0.77 -4.44
C LEU A 130 -8.09 0.12 -3.91
N ILE A 131 -7.46 -0.69 -4.75
CA ILE A 131 -6.10 -1.21 -4.49
C ILE A 131 -5.15 -0.69 -5.55
N SER A 132 -4.06 -0.04 -5.11
CA SER A 132 -2.95 0.40 -5.96
C SER A 132 -1.78 -0.55 -5.74
N VAL A 133 -1.47 -1.38 -6.73
CA VAL A 133 -0.43 -2.39 -6.67
C VAL A 133 0.82 -1.91 -7.41
N SER A 134 1.97 -2.02 -6.78
CA SER A 134 3.27 -1.66 -7.36
C SER A 134 3.76 -2.75 -8.32
N LEU A 135 3.43 -2.63 -9.62
CA LEU A 135 3.89 -3.52 -10.69
C LEU A 135 5.39 -3.33 -10.98
N ASN A 136 5.85 -2.09 -10.97
CA ASN A 136 7.25 -1.62 -10.97
C ASN A 136 8.18 -2.13 -12.08
N GLY A 137 7.73 -2.96 -13.00
CA GLY A 137 8.56 -3.44 -14.11
C GLY A 137 7.74 -4.17 -15.18
N GLU A 138 8.24 -4.15 -16.41
CA GLU A 138 7.63 -4.82 -17.57
C GLU A 138 7.99 -6.31 -17.69
N ASN A 139 8.92 -6.78 -16.87
CA ASN A 139 9.32 -8.18 -16.78
C ASN A 139 9.96 -8.46 -15.41
N GLU A 140 10.24 -9.73 -15.13
CA GLU A 140 10.80 -10.18 -13.85
C GLU A 140 12.19 -9.59 -13.58
N GLU A 141 13.04 -9.48 -14.60
CA GLU A 141 14.40 -8.93 -14.46
C GLU A 141 14.36 -7.48 -13.98
N VAL A 142 13.56 -6.64 -14.65
CA VAL A 142 13.40 -5.22 -14.30
C VAL A 142 12.73 -5.09 -12.95
N TYR A 143 11.65 -5.87 -12.70
CA TYR A 143 10.98 -5.87 -11.40
C TYR A 143 11.94 -6.19 -10.25
N ASN A 144 12.75 -7.23 -10.40
CA ASN A 144 13.70 -7.67 -9.38
C ASN A 144 14.79 -6.61 -9.12
N LYS A 145 15.28 -5.93 -10.17
CA LYS A 145 16.25 -4.84 -10.02
C LYS A 145 15.68 -3.63 -9.30
N VAL A 146 14.42 -3.27 -9.60
CA VAL A 146 13.77 -2.07 -9.08
C VAL A 146 13.19 -2.29 -7.68
N SER A 147 12.54 -3.43 -7.46
CA SER A 147 11.82 -3.73 -6.22
C SER A 147 12.63 -4.52 -5.20
N ASN A 148 13.71 -5.21 -5.63
CA ASN A 148 14.57 -6.05 -4.80
C ASN A 148 13.77 -6.91 -3.80
N PRO A 149 12.93 -7.86 -4.31
CA PRO A 149 12.01 -8.63 -3.48
C PRO A 149 12.73 -9.69 -2.64
N LYS A 150 12.16 -10.01 -1.48
CA LYS A 150 12.64 -11.05 -0.54
C LYS A 150 11.87 -12.36 -0.64
N ILE A 151 10.96 -12.46 -1.61
CA ILE A 151 10.17 -13.69 -1.85
C ILE A 151 10.48 -14.24 -3.25
N GLU A 152 10.30 -15.55 -3.40
CA GLU A 152 10.46 -16.23 -4.69
C GLU A 152 9.30 -15.89 -5.64
N ASN A 153 9.57 -15.90 -6.96
CA ASN A 153 8.59 -15.63 -8.01
C ASN A 153 7.79 -14.33 -7.80
N ALA A 154 8.39 -13.34 -7.16
CA ALA A 154 7.75 -12.13 -6.70
C ALA A 154 6.94 -11.40 -7.79
N TYR A 155 7.48 -11.32 -9.02
CA TYR A 155 6.81 -10.66 -10.14
C TYR A 155 5.52 -11.38 -10.56
N GLU A 156 5.53 -12.71 -10.59
CA GLU A 156 4.33 -13.51 -10.87
C GLU A 156 3.30 -13.39 -9.75
N GLU A 157 3.75 -13.33 -8.49
CA GLU A 157 2.85 -13.10 -7.34
C GLU A 157 2.16 -11.75 -7.40
N VAL A 158 2.87 -10.68 -7.79
CA VAL A 158 2.27 -9.36 -8.03
C VAL A 158 1.17 -9.44 -9.09
N LYS A 159 1.46 -10.06 -10.23
CA LYS A 159 0.45 -10.22 -11.32
C LYS A 159 -0.73 -11.08 -10.89
N ARG A 160 -0.48 -12.14 -10.13
CA ARG A 160 -1.53 -13.00 -9.56
C ARG A 160 -2.43 -12.22 -8.60
N PHE A 161 -1.84 -11.41 -7.72
CA PHE A 161 -2.59 -10.60 -6.79
C PHE A 161 -3.45 -9.53 -7.51
N ILE A 162 -2.88 -8.84 -8.52
CA ILE A 162 -3.65 -7.90 -9.36
C ILE A 162 -4.88 -8.60 -9.96
N ARG A 163 -4.69 -9.78 -10.56
CA ARG A 163 -5.78 -10.56 -11.16
C ARG A 163 -6.83 -10.94 -10.12
N SER A 164 -6.40 -11.44 -8.95
CA SER A 164 -7.32 -11.78 -7.85
C SER A 164 -8.17 -10.58 -7.41
N CYS A 165 -7.59 -9.39 -7.28
CA CYS A 165 -8.34 -8.18 -6.93
C CYS A 165 -9.36 -7.79 -8.01
N VAL A 166 -9.01 -7.93 -9.28
CA VAL A 166 -9.92 -7.64 -10.42
C VAL A 166 -11.08 -8.64 -10.45
N GLU A 167 -10.80 -9.93 -10.25
CA GLU A 167 -11.82 -10.99 -10.18
C GLU A 167 -12.83 -10.73 -9.06
N GLU A 168 -12.38 -10.24 -7.92
CA GLU A 168 -13.23 -9.82 -6.80
C GLU A 168 -13.87 -8.43 -6.99
N LYS A 169 -13.74 -7.84 -8.18
CA LYS A 169 -14.34 -6.54 -8.57
C LYS A 169 -13.86 -5.35 -7.74
N ILE A 170 -12.73 -5.45 -7.08
CA ILE A 170 -12.09 -4.31 -6.42
C ILE A 170 -11.49 -3.41 -7.52
N LYS A 171 -11.69 -2.11 -7.44
CA LYS A 171 -11.01 -1.17 -8.36
C LYS A 171 -9.52 -1.32 -8.21
N THR A 172 -8.84 -1.81 -9.24
CA THR A 172 -7.41 -2.12 -9.17
C THR A 172 -6.62 -1.23 -10.12
N VAL A 173 -5.53 -0.66 -9.60
CA VAL A 173 -4.57 0.14 -10.35
C VAL A 173 -3.20 -0.52 -10.22
N ALA A 174 -2.61 -0.93 -11.33
CA ALA A 174 -1.20 -1.31 -11.39
C ALA A 174 -0.36 -0.04 -11.61
N SER A 175 0.60 0.21 -10.75
CA SER A 175 1.44 1.41 -10.81
C SER A 175 2.92 1.08 -10.95
N ILE A 176 3.65 2.00 -11.57
CA ILE A 176 5.12 1.99 -11.61
C ILE A 176 5.65 3.32 -11.10
N VAL A 177 6.95 3.36 -10.80
CA VAL A 177 7.72 4.59 -10.68
C VAL A 177 8.70 4.62 -11.83
N SER A 178 8.54 5.60 -12.76
CA SER A 178 9.47 5.83 -13.86
C SER A 178 10.58 6.83 -13.48
N ASP A 179 11.54 6.95 -14.37
CA ASP A 179 12.62 7.95 -14.29
C ASP A 179 13.53 7.82 -13.06
N VAL A 180 13.56 6.62 -12.46
CA VAL A 180 14.51 6.28 -11.40
C VAL A 180 15.91 6.20 -12.03
N PRO A 181 16.90 6.99 -11.57
CA PRO A 181 18.24 6.98 -12.13
C PRO A 181 18.85 5.57 -12.14
N ASN A 182 19.37 5.16 -13.29
CA ASN A 182 19.97 3.83 -13.55
C ASN A 182 19.01 2.63 -13.53
N TYR A 183 17.70 2.86 -13.37
CA TYR A 183 16.68 1.80 -13.35
C TYR A 183 15.54 2.13 -14.33
N PRO A 184 15.80 2.05 -15.65
CA PRO A 184 14.77 2.32 -16.66
C PRO A 184 13.65 1.28 -16.59
N VAL A 185 12.40 1.75 -16.73
CA VAL A 185 11.19 0.92 -16.81
C VAL A 185 10.39 1.33 -18.04
N ASP A 186 10.02 0.36 -18.87
CA ASP A 186 9.17 0.61 -20.05
C ASP A 186 7.70 0.77 -19.63
N ALA A 187 7.27 2.02 -19.50
CA ALA A 187 5.93 2.37 -19.09
C ALA A 187 4.85 1.85 -20.05
N ASN A 188 5.11 1.81 -21.36
CA ASN A 188 4.13 1.34 -22.35
C ASN A 188 3.91 -0.17 -22.24
N ARG A 189 4.99 -0.94 -22.02
CA ARG A 189 4.89 -2.38 -21.77
C ARG A 189 4.19 -2.67 -20.44
N CYS A 190 4.51 -1.92 -19.38
CA CYS A 190 3.82 -2.03 -18.08
C CYS A 190 2.33 -1.71 -18.21
N GLU A 191 1.94 -0.70 -18.98
CA GLU A 191 0.53 -0.39 -19.24
C GLU A 191 -0.17 -1.55 -19.96
N THR A 192 0.48 -2.13 -20.97
CA THR A 192 -0.06 -3.30 -21.69
C THR A 192 -0.31 -4.47 -20.74
N ILE A 193 0.66 -4.75 -19.84
CA ILE A 193 0.52 -5.80 -18.84
C ILE A 193 -0.62 -5.48 -17.87
N ALA A 194 -0.69 -4.26 -17.34
CA ALA A 194 -1.77 -3.85 -16.44
C ALA A 194 -3.16 -4.07 -17.07
N LYS A 195 -3.33 -3.62 -18.32
CA LYS A 195 -4.58 -3.80 -19.09
C LYS A 195 -4.91 -5.28 -19.33
N SER A 196 -3.91 -6.12 -19.63
CA SER A 196 -4.10 -7.57 -19.82
C SER A 196 -4.54 -8.29 -18.54
N LEU A 197 -4.23 -7.73 -17.38
CA LEU A 197 -4.67 -8.21 -16.07
C LEU A 197 -6.04 -7.61 -15.64
N GLY A 198 -6.64 -6.75 -16.46
CA GLY A 198 -7.90 -6.06 -16.15
C GLY A 198 -7.76 -4.85 -15.21
N ALA A 199 -6.56 -4.41 -14.89
CA ALA A 199 -6.30 -3.28 -14.03
C ALA A 199 -6.15 -1.97 -14.82
N LYS A 200 -6.44 -0.83 -14.17
CA LYS A 200 -6.02 0.47 -14.65
C LYS A 200 -4.51 0.62 -14.47
N PHE A 201 -3.89 1.47 -15.28
CA PHE A 201 -2.46 1.76 -15.18
C PHE A 201 -2.23 3.17 -14.64
N ARG A 202 -1.16 3.32 -13.84
CA ARG A 202 -0.67 4.62 -13.37
C ARG A 202 0.85 4.66 -13.41
N ASN A 203 1.41 5.56 -14.20
CA ASN A 203 2.80 5.95 -14.10
C ASN A 203 2.97 7.09 -13.09
N ARG A 204 3.96 6.97 -12.22
CA ARG A 204 4.41 8.02 -11.28
C ARG A 204 5.86 8.33 -11.59
N GLU A 205 6.19 9.57 -11.83
CA GLU A 205 7.57 10.00 -11.98
C GLU A 205 8.32 9.92 -10.64
N PHE A 206 9.57 9.53 -10.70
CA PHE A 206 10.44 9.54 -9.53
C PHE A 206 10.70 11.00 -9.10
N ILE A 207 10.49 11.30 -7.84
CA ILE A 207 10.78 12.60 -7.25
C ILE A 207 12.04 12.44 -6.40
N PRO A 208 13.18 13.01 -6.83
CA PRO A 208 14.40 13.02 -6.02
C PRO A 208 14.12 13.66 -4.65
N ASN A 209 14.56 13.00 -3.58
CA ASN A 209 14.30 13.40 -2.19
C ASN A 209 12.85 13.24 -1.70
N GLY A 210 11.98 12.57 -2.47
CA GLY A 210 10.59 12.27 -2.09
C GLY A 210 9.69 13.52 -1.98
N TYR A 211 8.51 13.32 -1.42
CA TYR A 211 7.54 14.40 -1.17
C TYR A 211 7.96 15.30 -0.03
#